data_b4cf483c2f4a47317c3039fb61bcfeb1
#
_entry.id   b4cf483c2f4a47317c3039fb61bcfeb1
#
_cell.length_a   1.000
_cell.length_b   1.000
_cell.length_c   1.000
_cell.angle_alpha   90.00
_cell.angle_beta   90.00
_cell.angle_gamma   90.00
#
_symmetry.space_group_name_H-M   'P 1'
#
loop_
_entity.id
_entity.type
_entity.pdbx_description
1 polymer ?
#
loop_
_entity_poly.entity_id
_entity_poly.type
_entity_poly.pdbx_seq_one_letter_code
_entity_poly.pdbx_strand_id
1 'polypeptide(L)'
;MKKNRIDSFTCFVGFLLILALFFSIKLFAGIQDGKKQYSALVSLGVLTYDDDFLKKAKKIEGIKEIWPVVEIPVTIKIEDYTETATFLGIDLNAFGENPEQNDLGNTPVLLLGSKSLQNMKDSNNHSISKKQQEKFLQMGENLTISYALAENTKELSGAADHPVSLTGHEENEQQTVYLPCKVTAVTENEDIYIPLSQAQELCCEMGEPLKITKIYLKVNGKMNLEKAKKLFE
;
A
#
# COMPACT_ATOMS: atom_id res chain seq x y z
N MET A 1 49.44 25.38 -47.41
CA MET A 1 48.44 24.98 -46.45
C MET A 1 47.03 25.29 -47.00
N LYS A 2 46.24 24.30 -47.45
CA LYS A 2 44.83 24.47 -47.84
C LYS A 2 44.00 24.56 -46.58
N LYS A 3 43.44 25.73 -46.30
CA LYS A 3 42.50 25.97 -45.20
C LYS A 3 41.16 25.33 -45.63
N ASN A 4 40.82 24.15 -45.07
CA ASN A 4 39.50 23.54 -45.26
C ASN A 4 38.44 24.51 -44.69
N ARG A 5 37.81 25.26 -45.56
CA ARG A 5 36.54 25.94 -45.21
C ARG A 5 35.49 24.84 -45.12
N ILE A 6 35.12 24.53 -43.91
CA ILE A 6 33.89 23.75 -43.66
C ILE A 6 32.76 24.67 -44.10
N ASP A 7 32.07 24.31 -45.18
CA ASP A 7 30.97 25.11 -45.69
C ASP A 7 29.88 25.19 -44.63
N SER A 8 29.34 26.42 -44.42
CA SER A 8 28.26 26.69 -43.49
C SER A 8 27.03 25.75 -43.65
N PHE A 9 26.83 25.28 -44.88
CA PHE A 9 25.83 24.30 -45.24
C PHE A 9 26.11 22.91 -44.60
N THR A 10 27.34 22.48 -44.59
CA THR A 10 27.75 21.17 -43.99
C THR A 10 27.57 21.21 -42.47
N CYS A 11 27.88 22.34 -41.81
CA CYS A 11 27.59 22.56 -40.38
C CYS A 11 26.09 22.55 -40.09
N PHE A 12 25.27 23.18 -40.92
CA PHE A 12 23.83 23.21 -40.74
C PHE A 12 23.18 21.84 -40.91
N VAL A 13 23.58 21.08 -41.92
CA VAL A 13 23.11 19.69 -42.13
C VAL A 13 23.53 18.79 -40.95
N GLY A 14 24.77 18.92 -40.48
CA GLY A 14 25.24 18.18 -39.29
C GLY A 14 24.43 18.50 -38.06
N PHE A 15 24.08 19.76 -37.81
CA PHE A 15 23.23 20.17 -36.69
C PHE A 15 21.82 19.60 -36.80
N LEU A 16 21.20 19.61 -37.98
CA LEU A 16 19.89 19.00 -38.21
C LEU A 16 19.87 17.50 -37.94
N LEU A 17 20.93 16.78 -38.38
CA LEU A 17 21.06 15.35 -38.11
C LEU A 17 21.19 15.03 -36.60
N ILE A 18 21.97 15.81 -35.88
CA ILE A 18 22.09 15.68 -34.41
C ILE A 18 20.75 15.93 -33.76
N LEU A 19 20.01 16.98 -34.17
CA LEU A 19 18.68 17.28 -33.63
C LEU A 19 17.68 16.14 -33.90
N ALA A 20 17.69 15.58 -35.11
CA ALA A 20 16.85 14.45 -35.50
C ALA A 20 17.18 13.20 -34.65
N LEU A 21 18.46 12.93 -34.39
CA LEU A 21 18.90 11.84 -33.53
C LEU A 21 18.41 12.04 -32.08
N PHE A 22 18.51 13.25 -31.52
CA PHE A 22 18.00 13.56 -30.19
C PHE A 22 16.49 13.39 -30.09
N PHE A 23 15.73 13.82 -31.10
CA PHE A 23 14.30 13.61 -31.17
C PHE A 23 13.93 12.12 -31.26
N SER A 24 14.64 11.36 -32.07
CA SER A 24 14.43 9.91 -32.21
C SER A 24 14.70 9.16 -30.92
N ILE A 25 15.77 9.49 -30.19
CA ILE A 25 16.11 8.89 -28.89
C ILE A 25 15.02 9.21 -27.85
N LYS A 26 14.55 10.47 -27.77
CA LYS A 26 13.47 10.84 -26.84
C LYS A 26 12.15 10.16 -27.20
N LEU A 27 11.82 10.06 -28.47
CA LEU A 27 10.61 9.38 -28.93
C LEU A 27 10.66 7.88 -28.58
N PHE A 28 11.81 7.23 -28.83
CA PHE A 28 12.01 5.82 -28.50
C PHE A 28 11.97 5.55 -27.01
N ALA A 29 12.59 6.41 -26.18
CA ALA A 29 12.53 6.32 -24.74
C ALA A 29 11.09 6.51 -24.22
N GLY A 30 10.32 7.43 -24.79
CA GLY A 30 8.91 7.63 -24.46
C GLY A 30 8.03 6.42 -24.81
N ILE A 31 8.29 5.77 -25.95
CA ILE A 31 7.58 4.54 -26.35
C ILE A 31 7.90 3.37 -25.40
N GLN A 32 9.15 3.25 -24.98
CA GLN A 32 9.60 2.22 -24.02
C GLN A 32 8.96 2.46 -22.64
N ASP A 33 8.96 3.71 -22.15
CA ASP A 33 8.35 4.06 -20.88
C ASP A 33 6.84 3.79 -20.90
N GLY A 34 6.15 4.12 -21.98
CA GLY A 34 4.72 3.88 -22.16
C GLY A 34 4.30 2.40 -22.07
N LYS A 35 5.23 1.46 -22.25
CA LYS A 35 5.01 0.01 -22.09
C LYS A 35 5.28 -0.48 -20.67
N LYS A 36 6.07 0.26 -19.89
CA LYS A 36 6.43 -0.14 -18.53
C LYS A 36 5.28 0.16 -17.58
N GLN A 37 4.95 -0.83 -16.76
CA GLN A 37 3.92 -0.70 -15.74
C GLN A 37 4.51 -0.11 -14.46
N TYR A 38 3.79 0.84 -13.90
CA TYR A 38 4.08 1.48 -12.62
C TYR A 38 2.86 1.36 -11.72
N SER A 39 3.11 1.27 -10.42
CA SER A 39 2.04 1.28 -9.42
C SER A 39 2.28 2.36 -8.38
N ALA A 40 1.21 2.87 -7.82
CA ALA A 40 1.26 3.83 -6.73
C ALA A 40 0.01 3.78 -5.86
N LEU A 41 0.20 4.05 -4.58
CA LEU A 41 -0.86 4.38 -3.65
C LEU A 41 -1.11 5.90 -3.77
N VAL A 42 -2.38 6.28 -3.94
CA VAL A 42 -2.79 7.69 -4.14
C VAL A 42 -3.93 8.03 -3.21
N SER A 43 -3.82 9.14 -2.50
CA SER A 43 -4.89 9.67 -1.65
C SER A 43 -6.01 10.27 -2.51
N LEU A 44 -7.25 10.05 -2.13
CA LEU A 44 -8.41 10.63 -2.81
C LEU A 44 -8.74 12.07 -2.37
N GLY A 45 -8.11 12.55 -1.31
CA GLY A 45 -8.38 13.89 -0.78
C GLY A 45 -9.86 14.09 -0.47
N VAL A 46 -10.51 14.96 -1.25
CA VAL A 46 -11.95 15.23 -1.15
C VAL A 46 -12.82 14.40 -2.10
N LEU A 47 -12.21 13.57 -2.95
CA LEU A 47 -12.93 12.74 -3.91
C LEU A 47 -13.58 11.54 -3.23
N THR A 48 -14.78 11.20 -3.67
CA THR A 48 -15.49 10.01 -3.23
C THR A 48 -15.26 8.88 -4.22
N TYR A 49 -14.94 7.68 -3.72
CA TYR A 49 -14.82 6.49 -4.54
C TYR A 49 -16.21 5.94 -4.85
N ASP A 50 -16.73 6.33 -6.01
CA ASP A 50 -18.03 5.92 -6.53
C ASP A 50 -17.96 5.52 -8.01
N ASP A 51 -19.08 5.13 -8.57
CA ASP A 51 -19.17 4.72 -9.98
C ASP A 51 -18.77 5.84 -10.95
N ASP A 52 -19.06 7.10 -10.60
CA ASP A 52 -18.70 8.25 -11.44
C ASP A 52 -17.22 8.54 -11.39
N PHE A 53 -16.61 8.39 -10.21
CA PHE A 53 -15.16 8.40 -10.05
C PHE A 53 -14.51 7.34 -10.93
N LEU A 54 -14.97 6.08 -10.84
CA LEU A 54 -14.43 4.96 -11.62
C LEU A 54 -14.59 5.17 -13.13
N LYS A 55 -15.74 5.71 -13.59
CA LYS A 55 -15.95 6.05 -15.00
C LYS A 55 -14.97 7.14 -15.49
N LYS A 56 -14.70 8.15 -14.66
CA LYS A 56 -13.73 9.20 -14.98
C LYS A 56 -12.30 8.66 -14.99
N ALA A 57 -11.94 7.90 -13.97
CA ALA A 57 -10.60 7.32 -13.82
C ALA A 57 -10.25 6.37 -14.98
N LYS A 58 -11.19 5.52 -15.42
CA LYS A 58 -10.99 4.62 -16.58
C LYS A 58 -10.77 5.35 -17.91
N LYS A 59 -11.12 6.63 -18.01
CA LYS A 59 -10.86 7.45 -19.21
C LYS A 59 -9.44 8.02 -19.24
N ILE A 60 -8.69 7.93 -18.14
CA ILE A 60 -7.32 8.43 -18.07
C ILE A 60 -6.41 7.46 -18.81
N GLU A 61 -5.65 8.00 -19.74
CA GLU A 61 -4.72 7.20 -20.54
C GLU A 61 -3.72 6.45 -19.67
N GLY A 62 -3.54 5.17 -19.97
CA GLY A 62 -2.54 4.32 -19.32
C GLY A 62 -3.00 3.64 -18.04
N ILE A 63 -4.11 4.05 -17.42
CA ILE A 63 -4.64 3.34 -16.25
C ILE A 63 -5.09 1.93 -16.66
N LYS A 64 -4.59 0.93 -15.95
CA LYS A 64 -4.92 -0.48 -16.14
C LYS A 64 -5.89 -0.97 -15.10
N GLU A 65 -5.56 -0.74 -13.86
CA GLU A 65 -6.30 -1.28 -12.71
C GLU A 65 -6.36 -0.24 -11.60
N ILE A 66 -7.47 -0.24 -10.86
CA ILE A 66 -7.71 0.64 -9.73
C ILE A 66 -8.34 -0.21 -8.64
N TRP A 67 -7.74 -0.22 -7.48
CA TRP A 67 -8.28 -0.88 -6.28
C TRP A 67 -8.55 0.14 -5.18
N PRO A 68 -9.72 0.04 -4.52
CA PRO A 68 -9.99 0.83 -3.32
C PRO A 68 -9.09 0.39 -2.18
N VAL A 69 -8.73 1.34 -1.34
CA VAL A 69 -7.93 1.10 -0.14
C VAL A 69 -8.61 1.73 1.06
N VAL A 70 -8.75 0.93 2.12
CA VAL A 70 -9.30 1.33 3.42
C VAL A 70 -8.16 1.46 4.41
N GLU A 71 -8.12 2.53 5.19
CA GLU A 71 -7.12 2.74 6.24
C GLU A 71 -7.69 2.36 7.60
N ILE A 72 -6.95 1.55 8.36
CA ILE A 72 -7.34 1.07 9.68
C ILE A 72 -6.21 1.35 10.67
N PRO A 73 -6.43 2.19 11.68
CA PRO A 73 -5.46 2.40 12.74
C PRO A 73 -5.45 1.19 13.70
N VAL A 74 -4.28 0.61 13.90
CA VAL A 74 -4.07 -0.52 14.82
C VAL A 74 -2.78 -0.35 15.59
N THR A 75 -2.65 -1.05 16.71
CA THR A 75 -1.37 -1.20 17.40
C THR A 75 -0.80 -2.58 17.11
N ILE A 76 0.40 -2.65 16.57
CA ILE A 76 1.13 -3.90 16.33
C ILE A 76 1.97 -4.21 17.56
N LYS A 77 1.97 -5.47 17.97
CA LYS A 77 2.84 -6.00 19.02
C LYS A 77 3.57 -7.23 18.53
N ILE A 78 4.88 -7.23 18.69
CA ILE A 78 5.76 -8.37 18.40
C ILE A 78 6.74 -8.52 19.56
N GLU A 79 6.65 -9.63 20.31
CA GLU A 79 7.42 -9.80 21.54
C GLU A 79 7.17 -8.60 22.49
N ASP A 80 8.22 -7.85 22.85
CA ASP A 80 8.14 -6.65 23.71
C ASP A 80 8.04 -5.35 22.94
N TYR A 81 8.06 -5.39 21.60
CA TYR A 81 8.01 -4.21 20.75
C TYR A 81 6.57 -3.87 20.35
N THR A 82 6.27 -2.59 20.33
CA THR A 82 4.95 -2.07 19.91
C THR A 82 5.11 -0.89 18.97
N GLU A 83 4.14 -0.71 18.08
CA GLU A 83 4.03 0.44 17.19
C GLU A 83 2.55 0.69 16.84
N THR A 84 2.13 1.96 16.85
CA THR A 84 0.85 2.33 16.24
C THR A 84 1.05 2.46 14.75
N ALA A 85 0.33 1.68 13.96
CA ALA A 85 0.43 1.61 12.52
C ALA A 85 -0.93 1.79 11.85
N THR A 86 -0.91 2.12 10.56
CA THR A 86 -2.10 2.14 9.72
C THR A 86 -2.03 0.94 8.77
N PHE A 87 -2.99 0.04 8.87
CA PHE A 87 -3.16 -1.04 7.91
C PHE A 87 -3.92 -0.56 6.70
N LEU A 88 -3.51 -1.04 5.53
CA LEU A 88 -4.13 -0.75 4.26
C LEU A 88 -4.91 -1.97 3.79
N GLY A 89 -6.23 -1.93 3.94
CA GLY A 89 -7.13 -2.95 3.44
C GLY A 89 -7.30 -2.85 1.92
N ILE A 90 -6.84 -3.87 1.18
CA ILE A 90 -6.84 -3.89 -0.28
C ILE A 90 -7.11 -5.30 -0.81
N ASP A 91 -7.63 -5.42 -2.03
CA ASP A 91 -7.64 -6.69 -2.74
C ASP A 91 -6.19 -7.11 -3.07
N LEU A 92 -5.73 -8.23 -2.49
CA LEU A 92 -4.35 -8.69 -2.63
C LEU A 92 -3.98 -9.09 -4.07
N ASN A 93 -4.95 -9.29 -4.96
CA ASN A 93 -4.71 -9.43 -6.39
C ASN A 93 -3.97 -8.22 -6.99
N ALA A 94 -4.05 -7.06 -6.32
CA ALA A 94 -3.27 -5.88 -6.68
C ALA A 94 -1.76 -6.15 -6.71
N PHE A 95 -1.26 -7.08 -5.92
CA PHE A 95 0.15 -7.46 -5.86
C PHE A 95 0.48 -8.70 -6.69
N GLY A 96 -0.52 -9.32 -7.34
CA GLY A 96 -0.35 -10.59 -8.04
C GLY A 96 -0.19 -11.78 -7.09
N GLU A 97 -0.38 -11.55 -5.83
CA GLU A 97 -0.37 -12.56 -4.79
C GLU A 97 -1.83 -12.89 -4.45
N ASN A 98 -2.16 -14.15 -4.61
CA ASN A 98 -3.40 -14.69 -4.09
C ASN A 98 -2.98 -15.67 -2.99
N PRO A 99 -2.73 -15.18 -1.74
CA PRO A 99 -2.51 -16.10 -0.65
C PRO A 99 -3.77 -16.97 -0.58
N GLU A 100 -3.60 -18.26 -0.81
CA GLU A 100 -4.70 -19.21 -0.74
C GLU A 100 -5.33 -19.05 0.65
N GLN A 101 -6.43 -18.33 0.71
CA GLN A 101 -7.19 -18.08 1.94
C GLN A 101 -7.61 -19.37 2.64
N ASN A 102 -7.56 -20.49 1.91
CA ASN A 102 -8.03 -21.77 2.35
C ASN A 102 -7.13 -22.47 3.39
N ASP A 103 -5.84 -22.11 3.48
CA ASP A 103 -4.90 -22.81 4.36
C ASP A 103 -4.65 -22.11 5.71
N LEU A 104 -5.12 -20.89 5.90
CA LEU A 104 -4.81 -20.08 7.09
C LEU A 104 -5.94 -20.03 8.13
N GLY A 105 -7.09 -20.64 7.84
CA GLY A 105 -8.26 -20.57 8.72
C GLY A 105 -8.73 -19.12 8.93
N ASN A 106 -9.11 -18.78 10.16
CA ASN A 106 -9.57 -17.43 10.52
C ASN A 106 -8.44 -16.44 10.90
N THR A 107 -7.16 -16.87 10.76
CA THR A 107 -6.03 -16.00 11.11
C THR A 107 -5.80 -14.97 10.02
N PRO A 108 -5.86 -13.66 10.32
CA PRO A 108 -5.61 -12.63 9.34
C PRO A 108 -4.21 -12.72 8.74
N VAL A 109 -4.11 -12.43 7.45
CA VAL A 109 -2.85 -12.44 6.72
C VAL A 109 -2.35 -11.02 6.48
N LEU A 110 -1.04 -10.84 6.58
CA LEU A 110 -0.38 -9.55 6.40
C LEU A 110 0.66 -9.63 5.29
N LEU A 111 0.68 -8.60 4.44
CA LEU A 111 1.82 -8.28 3.59
C LEU A 111 2.55 -7.10 4.23
N LEU A 112 3.78 -7.32 4.68
CA LEU A 112 4.58 -6.28 5.33
C LEU A 112 5.49 -5.57 4.33
N GLY A 113 5.55 -4.26 4.40
CA GLY A 113 6.62 -3.51 3.75
C GLY A 113 7.97 -3.77 4.44
N SER A 114 9.04 -3.85 3.68
CA SER A 114 10.38 -4.13 4.21
C SER A 114 10.86 -3.11 5.25
N LYS A 115 10.23 -1.95 5.32
CA LYS A 115 10.50 -0.90 6.31
C LYS A 115 9.36 -0.64 7.28
N SER A 116 8.28 -1.40 7.21
CA SER A 116 7.05 -1.15 7.96
C SER A 116 7.22 -1.24 9.47
N LEU A 117 8.21 -1.97 9.96
CA LEU A 117 8.44 -2.21 11.40
C LEU A 117 9.60 -1.38 11.97
N GLN A 118 10.15 -0.41 11.22
CA GLN A 118 11.36 0.31 11.63
C GLN A 118 11.17 1.25 12.83
N ASN A 119 9.93 1.65 13.11
CA ASN A 119 9.60 2.57 14.20
C ASN A 119 9.18 1.86 15.49
N MET A 120 9.14 0.53 15.50
CA MET A 120 8.79 -0.25 16.69
C MET A 120 9.73 0.05 17.86
N LYS A 121 9.15 0.11 19.05
CA LYS A 121 9.86 0.39 20.30
C LYS A 121 9.46 -0.59 21.38
N ASP A 122 10.43 -0.91 22.25
CA ASP A 122 10.18 -1.70 23.46
C ASP A 122 9.55 -0.84 24.59
N SER A 123 9.21 -1.49 25.70
CA SER A 123 8.66 -0.84 26.89
C SER A 123 9.57 0.24 27.51
N ASN A 124 10.88 0.21 27.21
CA ASN A 124 11.85 1.20 27.63
C ASN A 124 12.11 2.29 26.58
N ASN A 125 11.29 2.32 25.51
CA ASN A 125 11.40 3.25 24.39
C ASN A 125 12.68 3.08 23.52
N HIS A 126 13.32 1.91 23.56
CA HIS A 126 14.41 1.58 22.66
C HIS A 126 13.88 1.12 21.31
N SER A 127 14.45 1.65 20.24
CA SER A 127 14.07 1.25 18.87
C SER A 127 14.52 -0.17 18.56
N ILE A 128 13.75 -0.84 17.73
CA ILE A 128 14.06 -2.16 17.20
C ILE A 128 15.40 -2.19 16.46
N SER A 129 16.20 -3.23 16.66
CA SER A 129 17.44 -3.42 15.91
C SER A 129 17.14 -3.95 14.50
N LYS A 130 18.02 -3.67 13.51
CA LYS A 130 17.88 -4.20 12.15
C LYS A 130 17.75 -5.73 12.12
N LYS A 131 18.53 -6.42 12.94
CA LYS A 131 18.49 -7.88 13.01
C LYS A 131 17.15 -8.42 13.51
N GLN A 132 16.52 -7.74 14.47
CA GLN A 132 15.18 -8.10 14.95
C GLN A 132 14.12 -7.77 13.93
N GLN A 133 14.22 -6.60 13.25
CA GLN A 133 13.32 -6.25 12.16
C GLN A 133 13.36 -7.30 11.04
N GLU A 134 14.56 -7.70 10.61
CA GLU A 134 14.72 -8.76 9.58
C GLU A 134 14.11 -10.09 10.03
N LYS A 135 14.22 -10.45 11.31
CA LYS A 135 13.57 -11.64 11.88
C LYS A 135 12.05 -11.53 11.77
N PHE A 136 11.47 -10.40 12.18
CA PHE A 136 10.02 -10.20 12.19
C PHE A 136 9.39 -10.06 10.80
N LEU A 137 10.18 -9.69 9.80
CA LEU A 137 9.76 -9.65 8.40
C LEU A 137 9.78 -11.02 7.71
N GLN A 138 10.15 -12.09 8.39
CA GLN A 138 10.17 -13.43 7.78
C GLN A 138 8.75 -13.95 7.54
N MET A 139 8.55 -14.59 6.40
CA MET A 139 7.28 -15.24 6.08
C MET A 139 6.94 -16.31 7.14
N GLY A 140 5.68 -16.34 7.53
CA GLY A 140 5.19 -17.28 8.53
C GLY A 140 5.30 -16.81 9.98
N GLU A 141 6.00 -15.70 10.24
CA GLU A 141 6.01 -15.10 11.58
C GLU A 141 4.61 -14.59 11.97
N ASN A 142 4.27 -14.75 13.25
CA ASN A 142 3.02 -14.28 13.80
C ASN A 142 3.23 -12.94 14.51
N LEU A 143 2.40 -11.98 14.15
CA LEU A 143 2.29 -10.69 14.81
C LEU A 143 0.97 -10.67 15.58
N THR A 144 0.91 -9.89 16.63
CA THR A 144 -0.37 -9.61 17.31
C THR A 144 -0.73 -8.16 17.04
N ILE A 145 -1.94 -7.92 16.54
CA ILE A 145 -2.50 -6.58 16.49
C ILE A 145 -3.45 -6.37 17.65
N SER A 146 -3.60 -5.13 18.07
CA SER A 146 -4.63 -4.75 19.03
C SER A 146 -5.42 -3.55 18.53
N TYR A 147 -6.72 -3.55 18.81
CA TYR A 147 -7.65 -2.49 18.47
C TYR A 147 -8.76 -2.41 19.53
N ALA A 148 -9.41 -1.28 19.61
CA ALA A 148 -10.52 -1.06 20.54
C ALA A 148 -11.85 -1.42 19.89
N LEU A 149 -12.72 -2.14 20.61
CA LEU A 149 -14.09 -2.45 20.16
C LEU A 149 -14.99 -1.23 20.31
N ALA A 150 -15.97 -1.10 19.40
CA ALA A 150 -17.07 -0.18 19.59
C ALA A 150 -17.95 -0.60 20.79
N GLU A 151 -18.47 0.38 21.52
CA GLU A 151 -19.32 0.14 22.71
C GLU A 151 -20.57 -0.71 22.42
N ASN A 152 -21.09 -0.65 21.19
CA ASN A 152 -22.30 -1.35 20.75
C ASN A 152 -22.08 -2.78 20.27
N THR A 153 -20.83 -3.24 20.10
CA THR A 153 -20.53 -4.59 19.60
C THR A 153 -20.57 -5.67 20.68
N LYS A 154 -20.80 -5.30 21.93
CA LYS A 154 -20.90 -6.24 23.06
C LYS A 154 -21.98 -7.31 22.90
N GLU A 155 -23.01 -7.05 22.08
CA GLU A 155 -24.11 -8.01 21.88
C GLU A 155 -23.87 -8.97 20.70
N LEU A 156 -22.94 -8.69 19.78
CA LEU A 156 -22.68 -9.50 18.57
C LEU A 156 -21.52 -10.47 18.72
N SER A 157 -20.69 -10.33 19.73
CA SER A 157 -19.47 -11.15 19.92
C SER A 157 -19.71 -12.60 20.38
N GLY A 158 -20.98 -13.06 20.42
CA GLY A 158 -21.32 -14.45 20.75
C GLY A 158 -21.07 -15.48 19.64
N ALA A 159 -20.57 -15.07 18.46
CA ALA A 159 -20.49 -15.95 17.29
C ALA A 159 -19.08 -16.13 16.70
N ALA A 160 -18.04 -15.50 17.22
CA ALA A 160 -16.69 -15.68 16.72
C ALA A 160 -15.82 -16.41 17.76
N ASP A 161 -15.28 -17.56 17.40
CA ASP A 161 -14.30 -18.37 18.15
C ASP A 161 -12.92 -17.68 18.26
N HIS A 162 -12.89 -16.39 18.58
CA HIS A 162 -11.63 -15.68 18.82
C HIS A 162 -11.29 -15.74 20.32
N PRO A 163 -10.03 -16.03 20.69
CA PRO A 163 -9.62 -16.00 22.09
C PRO A 163 -9.59 -14.55 22.57
N VAL A 164 -10.70 -14.07 23.14
CA VAL A 164 -10.81 -12.79 23.79
C VAL A 164 -10.17 -12.89 25.17
N SER A 165 -9.00 -12.31 25.34
CA SER A 165 -8.41 -12.16 26.68
C SER A 165 -9.04 -10.95 27.36
N LEU A 166 -10.00 -11.21 28.24
CA LEU A 166 -10.64 -10.21 29.08
C LEU A 166 -9.72 -9.88 30.27
N THR A 167 -9.02 -8.76 30.21
CA THR A 167 -8.31 -8.22 31.38
C THR A 167 -8.84 -6.80 31.64
N GLY A 168 -9.58 -6.65 32.73
CA GLY A 168 -9.93 -5.32 33.24
C GLY A 168 -11.28 -5.28 33.96
N HIS A 169 -11.25 -4.92 35.20
CA HIS A 169 -12.40 -4.50 36.00
C HIS A 169 -12.32 -3.00 36.13
N GLU A 170 -13.13 -2.27 35.34
CA GLU A 170 -13.66 -0.94 35.76
C GLU A 170 -14.64 -0.41 34.70
N GLU A 171 -15.68 0.31 35.10
CA GLU A 171 -16.93 0.58 34.39
C GLU A 171 -16.82 1.50 33.14
N ASN A 172 -15.63 1.84 32.63
CA ASN A 172 -15.42 2.69 31.43
C ASN A 172 -14.21 2.30 30.58
N GLU A 173 -13.64 1.11 30.70
CA GLU A 173 -12.53 0.72 29.85
C GLU A 173 -13.04 0.21 28.50
N GLN A 174 -12.62 0.87 27.45
CA GLN A 174 -12.81 0.44 26.08
C GLN A 174 -12.15 -0.93 25.88
N GLN A 175 -12.95 -1.93 25.56
CA GLN A 175 -12.46 -3.31 25.43
C GLN A 175 -11.46 -3.40 24.29
N THR A 176 -10.24 -3.87 24.60
CA THR A 176 -9.19 -4.07 23.60
C THR A 176 -9.15 -5.54 23.17
N VAL A 177 -9.21 -5.78 21.88
CA VAL A 177 -9.03 -7.11 21.27
C VAL A 177 -7.59 -7.29 20.86
N TYR A 178 -7.08 -8.49 21.03
CA TYR A 178 -5.75 -8.93 20.56
C TYR A 178 -5.93 -10.04 19.53
N LEU A 179 -5.53 -9.78 18.30
CA LEU A 179 -5.72 -10.67 17.17
C LEU A 179 -4.36 -11.11 16.61
N PRO A 180 -4.02 -12.42 16.66
CA PRO A 180 -2.82 -12.93 16.02
C PRO A 180 -2.98 -12.87 14.50
N CYS A 181 -1.97 -12.36 13.80
CA CYS A 181 -1.90 -12.25 12.34
C CYS A 181 -0.65 -12.96 11.84
N LYS A 182 -0.66 -13.42 10.60
CA LYS A 182 0.46 -14.14 9.98
C LYS A 182 1.04 -13.37 8.80
N VAL A 183 2.35 -13.23 8.76
CA VAL A 183 3.06 -12.64 7.61
C VAL A 183 3.08 -13.63 6.45
N THR A 184 2.55 -13.26 5.31
CA THR A 184 2.49 -14.11 4.10
C THR A 184 3.41 -13.64 2.98
N ALA A 185 3.72 -12.35 2.94
CA ALA A 185 4.67 -11.80 1.99
C ALA A 185 5.33 -10.53 2.52
N VAL A 186 6.47 -10.16 1.92
CA VAL A 186 7.17 -8.91 2.20
C VAL A 186 7.30 -8.12 0.90
N THR A 187 6.86 -6.86 0.92
CA THR A 187 6.92 -5.92 -0.21
C THR A 187 8.10 -4.95 -0.06
N GLU A 188 8.45 -4.24 -1.14
CA GLU A 188 9.60 -3.29 -1.11
C GLU A 188 9.27 -1.92 -0.49
N ASN A 189 8.01 -1.67 -0.11
CA ASN A 189 7.56 -0.39 0.43
C ASN A 189 7.60 -0.31 1.97
N GLU A 190 6.92 0.68 2.55
CA GLU A 190 6.83 0.93 4.00
C GLU A 190 5.45 0.55 4.57
N ASP A 191 4.49 0.21 3.70
CA ASP A 191 3.10 0.00 4.09
C ASP A 191 2.85 -1.44 4.57
N ILE A 192 1.77 -1.60 5.34
CA ILE A 192 1.27 -2.91 5.80
C ILE A 192 -0.09 -3.13 5.17
N TYR A 193 -0.22 -4.23 4.42
CA TYR A 193 -1.46 -4.56 3.73
C TYR A 193 -2.15 -5.76 4.35
N ILE A 194 -3.48 -5.73 4.31
CA ILE A 194 -4.36 -6.82 4.74
C ILE A 194 -5.46 -7.01 3.68
N PRO A 195 -6.04 -8.20 3.53
CA PRO A 195 -7.17 -8.41 2.65
C PRO A 195 -8.31 -7.42 2.92
N LEU A 196 -8.93 -6.90 1.88
CA LEU A 196 -10.00 -5.91 2.01
C LEU A 196 -11.17 -6.44 2.85
N SER A 197 -11.51 -7.73 2.75
CA SER A 197 -12.55 -8.36 3.56
C SER A 197 -12.24 -8.31 5.06
N GLN A 198 -11.00 -8.62 5.44
CA GLN A 198 -10.54 -8.54 6.83
C GLN A 198 -10.50 -7.09 7.33
N ALA A 199 -10.13 -6.15 6.46
CA ALA A 199 -10.20 -4.72 6.75
C ALA A 199 -11.64 -4.28 7.08
N GLN A 200 -12.61 -4.78 6.31
CA GLN A 200 -14.03 -4.49 6.53
C GLN A 200 -14.54 -5.06 7.85
N GLU A 201 -14.13 -6.27 8.21
CA GLU A 201 -14.46 -6.88 9.51
C GLU A 201 -13.90 -6.06 10.67
N LEU A 202 -12.63 -5.68 10.63
CA LEU A 202 -12.00 -4.84 11.65
C LEU A 202 -12.69 -3.48 11.78
N CYS A 203 -13.01 -2.79 10.69
CA CYS A 203 -13.76 -1.54 10.74
C CYS A 203 -15.13 -1.73 11.43
N CYS A 204 -15.83 -2.82 11.11
CA CYS A 204 -17.13 -3.14 11.72
C CYS A 204 -16.99 -3.36 13.23
N GLU A 205 -16.02 -4.14 13.68
CA GLU A 205 -15.76 -4.41 15.09
C GLU A 205 -15.35 -3.16 15.88
N MET A 206 -14.57 -2.27 15.25
CA MET A 206 -14.16 -0.99 15.82
C MET A 206 -15.27 0.05 15.80
N GLY A 207 -16.39 -0.20 15.10
CA GLY A 207 -17.45 0.79 14.88
C GLY A 207 -17.01 1.95 13.98
N GLU A 208 -15.93 1.78 13.23
CA GLU A 208 -15.42 2.80 12.33
C GLU A 208 -16.15 2.71 10.96
N PRO A 209 -16.49 3.85 10.35
CA PRO A 209 -17.12 3.84 9.05
C PRO A 209 -16.14 3.31 7.99
N LEU A 210 -16.62 2.39 7.15
CA LEU A 210 -15.85 1.93 5.99
C LEU A 210 -15.67 3.09 5.00
N LYS A 211 -14.52 3.73 5.05
CA LYS A 211 -14.19 4.88 4.20
C LYS A 211 -13.01 4.57 3.31
N ILE A 212 -13.23 4.68 2.00
CA ILE A 212 -12.14 4.57 1.02
C ILE A 212 -11.46 5.94 0.92
N THR A 213 -10.25 6.02 1.44
CA THR A 213 -9.45 7.25 1.51
C THR A 213 -8.33 7.27 0.49
N LYS A 214 -7.95 6.10 0.00
CA LYS A 214 -6.87 5.89 -0.97
C LYS A 214 -7.28 4.92 -2.06
N ILE A 215 -6.55 4.96 -3.14
CA ILE A 215 -6.62 3.97 -4.21
C ILE A 215 -5.21 3.47 -4.54
N TYR A 216 -5.11 2.22 -4.92
CA TYR A 216 -3.89 1.67 -5.49
C TYR A 216 -4.08 1.58 -7.00
N LEU A 217 -3.15 2.19 -7.73
CA LEU A 217 -3.20 2.29 -9.20
C LEU A 217 -2.11 1.45 -9.84
N LYS A 218 -2.46 0.78 -10.95
CA LYS A 218 -1.49 0.30 -11.94
C LYS A 218 -1.65 1.06 -13.23
N VAL A 219 -0.57 1.64 -13.71
CA VAL A 219 -0.56 2.56 -14.86
C VAL A 219 0.60 2.25 -15.79
N ASN A 220 0.36 2.27 -17.08
CA ASN A 220 1.41 2.20 -18.09
C ASN A 220 2.02 3.57 -18.34
N GLY A 221 3.33 3.68 -18.18
CA GLY A 221 4.09 4.90 -18.38
C GLY A 221 4.14 5.83 -17.16
N LYS A 222 5.35 6.24 -16.81
CA LYS A 222 5.60 7.11 -15.66
C LYS A 222 4.87 8.45 -15.78
N MET A 223 4.83 9.04 -16.98
CA MET A 223 4.12 10.30 -17.21
C MET A 223 2.61 10.18 -16.95
N ASN A 224 2.01 9.05 -17.32
CA ASN A 224 0.58 8.80 -17.08
C ASN A 224 0.31 8.61 -15.59
N LEU A 225 1.22 7.96 -14.84
CA LEU A 225 1.12 7.86 -13.41
C LEU A 225 1.14 9.23 -12.73
N GLU A 226 2.05 10.12 -13.11
CA GLU A 226 2.13 11.47 -12.55
C GLU A 226 0.88 12.32 -12.89
N LYS A 227 0.31 12.14 -14.10
CA LYS A 227 -0.97 12.77 -14.45
C LYS A 227 -2.12 12.25 -13.59
N ALA A 228 -2.18 10.92 -13.38
CA ALA A 228 -3.20 10.29 -12.55
C ALA A 228 -3.12 10.79 -11.11
N LYS A 229 -1.93 10.82 -10.50
CA LYS A 229 -1.73 11.37 -9.15
C LYS A 229 -2.29 12.78 -9.02
N LYS A 230 -1.91 13.71 -9.91
CA LYS A 230 -2.37 15.09 -9.88
C LYS A 230 -3.89 15.27 -10.07
N LEU A 231 -4.57 14.29 -10.64
CA LEU A 231 -6.02 14.36 -10.84
C LEU A 231 -6.79 13.83 -9.62
N PHE A 232 -6.18 12.98 -8.81
CA PHE A 232 -6.84 12.35 -7.67
C PHE A 232 -6.46 12.98 -6.33
N GLU A 233 -5.29 13.61 -6.23
CA GLU A 233 -4.87 14.44 -5.10
C GLU A 233 -5.49 15.85 -5.13
#